data_3b49d531d8c021832ed96ff8f0c2544c
#
_entry.id   3b49d531d8c021832ed96ff8f0c2544c
#
_cell.length_a   1.000
_cell.length_b   1.000
_cell.length_c   1.000
_cell.angle_alpha   90.00
_cell.angle_beta   90.00
_cell.angle_gamma   90.00
#
_symmetry.space_group_name_H-M   'P 1'
#
loop_
_entity.id
_entity.type
_entity.pdbx_description
1 polymer ?
#
loop_
_entity_poly.entity_id
_entity_poly.type
_entity_poly.pdbx_seq_one_letter_code
_entity_poly.pdbx_strand_id
1 'polypeptide(L)'
;MQYLGQTDDGGNAEIKFNYDKAWDGNEFGFEGTAINENGGTSDTGASESGGNIGIGNPGWYIVVVTTIIEGRSYEYAVDFFPPNVYLQGETASGNWGTTDEAYRFSIPELSLGANAEFVSPPFTNTAEVRASIQISGHEWWHTEFLVFNGTFVPRADGDDQERVTGNAGQRLHINFTEGTGKIQ
;
A
#
# COMPACT_ATOMS: atom_id res chain seq x y z
N MET A 1 1.74 -1.12 1.43
CA MET A 1 0.39 -1.72 1.57
C MET A 1 0.50 -2.88 2.53
N GLN A 2 -0.53 -3.10 3.34
CA GLN A 2 -0.52 -4.12 4.37
C GLN A 2 -1.83 -4.93 4.35
N TYR A 3 -1.72 -6.24 4.45
CA TYR A 3 -2.85 -7.10 4.77
C TYR A 3 -3.05 -7.09 6.30
N LEU A 4 -4.26 -6.74 6.72
CA LEU A 4 -4.68 -6.74 8.12
C LEU A 4 -5.79 -7.78 8.28
N GLY A 5 -5.38 -9.01 8.53
CA GLY A 5 -6.27 -10.17 8.65
C GLY A 5 -6.69 -10.46 10.09
N GLN A 6 -7.43 -11.53 10.25
CA GLN A 6 -7.65 -12.12 11.57
C GLN A 6 -6.40 -12.88 12.02
N THR A 7 -6.20 -12.96 13.31
CA THR A 7 -5.17 -13.81 13.91
C THR A 7 -5.59 -15.29 13.83
N ASP A 8 -4.63 -16.21 13.93
CA ASP A 8 -4.87 -17.65 13.79
C ASP A 8 -5.86 -18.21 14.86
N ASP A 9 -6.00 -17.52 15.98
CA ASP A 9 -6.97 -17.85 17.04
C ASP A 9 -8.35 -17.21 16.83
N GLY A 10 -8.56 -16.53 15.70
CA GLY A 10 -9.82 -15.88 15.35
C GLY A 10 -10.00 -14.48 15.96
N GLY A 11 -8.95 -13.94 16.58
CA GLY A 11 -8.93 -12.56 17.06
C GLY A 11 -8.80 -11.54 15.91
N ASN A 12 -9.09 -10.28 16.22
CA ASN A 12 -8.87 -9.19 15.26
C ASN A 12 -7.38 -8.88 15.13
N ALA A 13 -6.96 -8.42 13.96
CA ALA A 13 -5.61 -7.92 13.78
C ALA A 13 -5.37 -6.70 14.68
N GLU A 14 -4.17 -6.58 15.19
CA GLU A 14 -3.71 -5.45 15.97
C GLU A 14 -2.42 -4.88 15.39
N ILE A 15 -2.30 -3.56 15.41
CA ILE A 15 -1.12 -2.87 14.89
C ILE A 15 -0.52 -2.00 16.00
N LYS A 16 0.79 -2.02 16.09
CA LYS A 16 1.59 -1.12 16.89
C LYS A 16 2.87 -0.80 16.13
N PHE A 17 3.40 0.38 16.33
CA PHE A 17 4.58 0.86 15.65
C PHE A 17 5.71 1.11 16.64
N ASN A 18 6.94 0.91 16.21
CA ASN A 18 8.13 1.29 16.97
C ASN A 18 9.17 1.96 16.05
N TYR A 19 10.11 2.70 16.64
CA TYR A 19 11.13 3.43 15.87
C TYR A 19 12.38 2.62 15.59
N ASP A 20 12.75 1.72 16.48
CA ASP A 20 14.07 1.14 16.59
C ASP A 20 14.08 -0.39 16.45
N LYS A 21 12.94 -0.96 16.05
CA LYS A 21 12.75 -2.41 15.91
C LYS A 21 12.89 -3.18 17.23
N ALA A 22 12.69 -2.51 18.35
CA ALA A 22 12.70 -3.07 19.70
C ALA A 22 11.38 -2.79 20.42
N TRP A 23 11.03 -3.64 21.37
CA TRP A 23 9.89 -3.45 22.26
C TRP A 23 10.41 -2.99 23.62
N ASP A 24 10.76 -1.71 23.72
CA ASP A 24 11.47 -1.13 24.86
C ASP A 24 10.76 0.08 25.50
N GLY A 25 9.52 0.34 25.09
CA GLY A 25 8.70 1.46 25.59
C GLY A 25 8.68 2.67 24.64
N ASN A 26 9.32 2.57 23.48
CA ASN A 26 9.30 3.60 22.43
C ASN A 26 8.24 3.31 21.34
N GLU A 27 7.28 2.45 21.66
CA GLU A 27 6.19 2.12 20.74
C GLU A 27 5.06 3.15 20.85
N PHE A 28 4.35 3.30 19.76
CA PHE A 28 3.07 4.01 19.73
C PHE A 28 1.98 3.15 19.09
N GLY A 29 0.77 3.28 19.59
CA GLY A 29 -0.40 2.52 19.15
C GLY A 29 -1.62 3.44 19.09
N PHE A 30 -2.72 3.02 19.69
CA PHE A 30 -3.97 3.79 19.64
C PHE A 30 -3.89 5.09 20.46
N GLU A 31 -3.36 5.03 21.68
CA GLU A 31 -3.29 6.19 22.58
C GLU A 31 -2.28 7.22 22.06
N GLY A 32 -2.69 8.48 21.98
CA GLY A 32 -1.84 9.57 21.49
C GLY A 32 -1.64 9.59 19.97
N THR A 33 -2.37 8.78 19.23
CA THR A 33 -2.30 8.71 17.76
C THR A 33 -3.60 9.19 17.14
N ALA A 34 -3.53 10.12 16.18
CA ALA A 34 -4.66 10.46 15.34
C ALA A 34 -4.89 9.34 14.31
N ILE A 35 -6.08 8.75 14.31
CA ILE A 35 -6.43 7.68 13.38
C ILE A 35 -7.46 8.20 12.39
N ASN A 36 -7.15 8.09 11.10
CA ASN A 36 -7.99 8.60 10.02
C ASN A 36 -8.36 7.49 9.04
N GLU A 37 -9.66 7.39 8.78
CA GLU A 37 -10.21 6.54 7.74
C GLU A 37 -10.47 7.38 6.48
N ASN A 38 -9.77 7.09 5.40
CA ASN A 38 -9.77 7.93 4.19
C ASN A 38 -10.70 7.40 3.10
N GLY A 39 -11.93 7.13 3.49
CA GLY A 39 -13.06 6.92 2.60
C GLY A 39 -13.33 5.48 2.15
N GLY A 40 -14.57 5.25 1.80
CA GLY A 40 -15.06 4.06 1.12
C GLY A 40 -14.79 2.74 1.85
N THR A 41 -14.03 1.87 1.19
CA THR A 41 -13.69 0.54 1.70
C THR A 41 -12.51 0.54 2.68
N SER A 42 -12.00 1.70 3.04
CA SER A 42 -10.89 1.83 4.00
C SER A 42 -11.32 1.93 5.46
N ASP A 43 -12.60 1.76 5.74
CA ASP A 43 -13.06 1.67 7.13
C ASP A 43 -12.55 0.37 7.77
N THR A 44 -11.48 0.51 8.53
CA THR A 44 -10.85 -0.60 9.25
C THR A 44 -11.64 -0.99 10.50
N GLY A 45 -12.60 -0.16 10.95
CA GLY A 45 -13.19 -0.29 12.28
C GLY A 45 -12.15 -0.15 13.38
N ALA A 46 -11.18 0.75 13.20
CA ALA A 46 -10.09 0.94 14.14
C ALA A 46 -10.59 1.32 15.52
N SER A 47 -10.08 0.64 16.54
CA SER A 47 -10.45 0.84 17.94
C SER A 47 -9.28 0.56 18.89
N GLU A 48 -9.41 1.01 20.12
CA GLU A 48 -8.44 0.71 21.16
C GLU A 48 -8.44 -0.79 21.50
N SER A 49 -7.27 -1.41 21.56
CA SER A 49 -7.09 -2.79 21.96
C SER A 49 -5.77 -2.97 22.74
N GLY A 50 -5.85 -2.82 24.08
CA GLY A 50 -4.68 -2.98 24.98
C GLY A 50 -3.50 -2.07 24.64
N GLY A 51 -3.78 -0.83 24.18
CA GLY A 51 -2.79 0.14 23.72
C GLY A 51 -2.43 0.02 22.24
N ASN A 52 -2.87 -1.05 21.56
CA ASN A 52 -2.71 -1.25 20.13
C ASN A 52 -3.87 -0.63 19.35
N ILE A 53 -3.71 -0.48 18.04
CA ILE A 53 -4.79 -0.17 17.11
C ILE A 53 -5.42 -1.50 16.68
N GLY A 54 -6.59 -1.83 17.23
CA GLY A 54 -7.36 -3.00 16.83
C GLY A 54 -8.07 -2.75 15.51
N ILE A 55 -8.09 -3.75 14.61
CA ILE A 55 -8.72 -3.69 13.29
C ILE A 55 -9.97 -4.56 13.30
N GLY A 56 -11.14 -3.94 13.29
CA GLY A 56 -12.43 -4.64 13.31
C GLY A 56 -12.83 -5.26 11.98
N ASN A 57 -12.40 -4.67 10.87
CA ASN A 57 -12.70 -5.14 9.52
C ASN A 57 -11.43 -5.63 8.82
N PRO A 58 -11.20 -6.95 8.75
CA PRO A 58 -10.05 -7.51 8.03
C PRO A 58 -10.02 -7.10 6.57
N GLY A 59 -8.85 -6.75 6.05
CA GLY A 59 -8.72 -6.29 4.66
C GLY A 59 -7.32 -5.97 4.21
N TRP A 60 -7.22 -5.53 2.96
CA TRP A 60 -6.04 -4.89 2.42
C TRP A 60 -6.16 -3.39 2.60
N TYR A 61 -5.15 -2.77 3.17
CA TYR A 61 -5.12 -1.33 3.42
C TYR A 61 -3.77 -0.73 3.02
N ILE A 62 -3.80 0.51 2.55
CA ILE A 62 -2.63 1.36 2.51
C ILE A 62 -2.56 2.03 3.87
N VAL A 63 -1.47 1.82 4.60
CA VAL A 63 -1.24 2.41 5.91
C VAL A 63 -0.15 3.46 5.75
N VAL A 64 -0.47 4.70 6.08
CA VAL A 64 0.47 5.82 6.08
C VAL A 64 0.67 6.28 7.52
N VAL A 65 1.91 6.31 7.97
CA VAL A 65 2.27 6.80 9.29
C VAL A 65 2.98 8.14 9.13
N THR A 66 2.42 9.17 9.75
CA THR A 66 2.98 10.51 9.73
C THR A 66 3.47 10.89 11.12
N THR A 67 4.71 11.34 11.21
CA THR A 67 5.25 11.94 12.43
C THR A 67 5.22 13.46 12.30
N ILE A 68 4.54 14.11 13.22
CA ILE A 68 4.44 15.56 13.28
C ILE A 68 5.34 16.04 14.42
N ILE A 69 6.24 16.97 14.14
CA ILE A 69 7.16 17.52 15.13
C ILE A 69 6.67 18.92 15.51
N GLU A 70 6.20 19.04 16.74
CA GLU A 70 5.79 20.34 17.32
C GLU A 70 6.68 20.72 18.51
N GLY A 71 7.63 21.61 18.25
CA GLY A 71 8.57 22.06 19.25
C GLY A 71 9.49 20.94 19.77
N ARG A 72 9.17 20.35 20.93
CA ARG A 72 9.90 19.20 21.52
C ARG A 72 9.04 17.95 21.65
N SER A 73 7.85 17.99 21.08
CA SER A 73 6.88 16.89 21.11
C SER A 73 6.78 16.24 19.73
N TYR A 74 6.48 14.94 19.74
CA TYR A 74 6.12 14.20 18.56
C TYR A 74 4.64 13.83 18.66
N GLU A 75 3.92 14.07 17.58
CA GLU A 75 2.56 13.59 17.40
C GLU A 75 2.54 12.60 16.22
N TYR A 76 1.66 11.62 16.28
CA TYR A 76 1.54 10.59 15.27
C TYR A 76 0.17 10.61 14.66
N ALA A 77 0.12 10.44 13.35
CA ALA A 77 -1.11 10.13 12.63
C ALA A 77 -0.94 8.82 11.87
N VAL A 78 -1.98 7.99 11.90
CA VAL A 78 -2.09 6.78 11.10
C VAL A 78 -3.30 6.91 10.22
N ASP A 79 -3.05 6.96 8.92
CA ASP A 79 -4.06 7.09 7.90
C ASP A 79 -4.27 5.76 7.18
N PHE A 80 -5.51 5.33 7.07
CA PHE A 80 -5.90 4.14 6.33
C PHE A 80 -6.58 4.55 5.02
N PHE A 81 -6.09 4.02 3.89
CA PHE A 81 -6.66 4.25 2.57
C PHE A 81 -7.08 2.93 1.91
N PRO A 82 -8.03 2.98 0.97
CA PRO A 82 -8.34 1.83 0.12
C PRO A 82 -7.09 1.33 -0.62
N PRO A 83 -6.97 0.02 -0.88
CA PRO A 83 -5.80 -0.59 -1.52
C PRO A 83 -5.79 -0.35 -3.05
N ASN A 84 -5.88 0.90 -3.47
CA ASN A 84 -5.97 1.30 -4.86
C ASN A 84 -4.59 1.40 -5.50
N VAL A 85 -4.36 0.59 -6.51
CA VAL A 85 -3.13 0.53 -7.32
C VAL A 85 -3.51 0.67 -8.78
N TYR A 86 -2.78 1.48 -9.54
CA TYR A 86 -3.07 1.74 -10.96
C TYR A 86 -1.83 1.60 -11.84
N LEU A 87 -2.01 1.06 -13.05
CA LEU A 87 -1.04 1.24 -14.12
C LEU A 87 -0.98 2.71 -14.53
N GLN A 88 0.21 3.15 -14.96
CA GLN A 88 0.48 4.52 -15.40
C GLN A 88 1.13 4.52 -16.79
N GLY A 89 0.95 5.62 -17.52
CA GLY A 89 1.64 5.90 -18.77
C GLY A 89 1.22 5.01 -19.93
N GLU A 90 2.17 4.65 -20.79
CA GLU A 90 1.89 3.99 -22.07
C GLU A 90 1.28 2.59 -21.92
N THR A 91 1.57 1.87 -20.83
CA THR A 91 0.90 0.58 -20.55
C THR A 91 -0.56 0.77 -20.12
N ALA A 92 -0.95 2.01 -19.80
CA ALA A 92 -2.31 2.46 -19.49
C ALA A 92 -2.83 3.42 -20.58
N SER A 93 -2.58 3.14 -21.86
CA SER A 93 -3.01 3.96 -23.03
C SER A 93 -2.54 5.41 -22.99
N GLY A 94 -1.36 5.69 -22.45
CA GLY A 94 -0.81 7.04 -22.33
C GLY A 94 -1.37 7.86 -21.16
N ASN A 95 -2.11 7.24 -20.23
CA ASN A 95 -2.69 7.95 -19.09
C ASN A 95 -1.70 8.04 -17.93
N TRP A 96 -1.42 9.24 -17.48
CA TRP A 96 -0.56 9.56 -16.35
C TRP A 96 -1.36 10.12 -15.19
N GLY A 97 -1.06 9.69 -13.97
CA GLY A 97 -1.81 10.07 -12.77
C GLY A 97 -3.25 9.56 -12.78
N THR A 98 -3.54 8.54 -13.58
CA THR A 98 -4.90 8.03 -13.75
C THR A 98 -5.40 7.28 -12.52
N THR A 99 -6.67 7.45 -12.22
CA THR A 99 -7.46 6.67 -11.26
C THR A 99 -8.65 6.00 -11.92
N ASP A 100 -8.58 5.81 -13.26
CA ASP A 100 -9.62 5.12 -14.02
C ASP A 100 -9.62 3.62 -13.65
N GLU A 101 -10.79 3.10 -13.33
CA GLU A 101 -11.01 1.69 -12.98
C GLU A 101 -10.49 0.72 -14.07
N ALA A 102 -10.44 1.14 -15.33
CA ALA A 102 -9.89 0.34 -16.41
C ALA A 102 -8.40 -0.01 -16.22
N TYR A 103 -7.68 0.78 -15.43
CA TYR A 103 -6.25 0.59 -15.16
C TYR A 103 -5.96 0.19 -13.71
N ARG A 104 -7.01 -0.05 -12.91
CA ARG A 104 -6.87 -0.49 -11.53
C ARG A 104 -6.49 -1.97 -11.45
N PHE A 105 -5.58 -2.28 -10.54
CA PHE A 105 -5.24 -3.66 -10.21
C PHE A 105 -6.41 -4.36 -9.51
N SER A 106 -6.57 -5.63 -9.79
CA SER A 106 -7.46 -6.47 -8.99
C SER A 106 -6.90 -6.63 -7.58
N ILE A 107 -7.77 -6.44 -6.60
CA ILE A 107 -7.46 -6.68 -5.19
C ILE A 107 -7.68 -8.17 -4.93
N PRO A 108 -6.68 -8.86 -4.35
CA PRO A 108 -6.84 -10.28 -4.07
C PRO A 108 -7.89 -10.53 -2.98
N GLU A 109 -8.53 -11.70 -3.05
CA GLU A 109 -9.48 -12.13 -2.03
C GLU A 109 -8.79 -12.31 -0.67
N LEU A 110 -9.51 -12.00 0.41
CA LEU A 110 -8.99 -12.09 1.78
C LEU A 110 -8.57 -13.52 2.17
N SER A 111 -9.23 -14.53 1.60
CA SER A 111 -8.94 -15.95 1.81
C SER A 111 -7.52 -16.37 1.38
N LEU A 112 -6.88 -15.59 0.50
CA LEU A 112 -5.51 -15.83 0.04
C LEU A 112 -4.45 -15.30 1.02
N GLY A 113 -4.85 -14.51 2.00
CA GLY A 113 -3.97 -13.98 3.03
C GLY A 113 -2.84 -13.11 2.49
N ALA A 114 -1.75 -13.04 3.26
CA ALA A 114 -0.60 -12.18 2.95
C ALA A 114 0.18 -12.56 1.69
N ASN A 115 0.01 -13.78 1.17
CA ASN A 115 0.73 -14.28 -0.01
C ASN A 115 0.02 -13.98 -1.33
N ALA A 116 -1.06 -13.21 -1.30
CA ALA A 116 -1.85 -12.90 -2.47
C ALA A 116 -1.18 -11.85 -3.39
N GLU A 117 -1.38 -11.99 -4.69
CA GLU A 117 -0.88 -11.05 -5.69
C GLU A 117 -1.97 -10.04 -6.09
N PHE A 118 -1.61 -8.77 -6.12
CA PHE A 118 -2.33 -7.74 -6.87
C PHE A 118 -1.96 -7.85 -8.34
N VAL A 119 -2.95 -7.87 -9.22
CA VAL A 119 -2.72 -8.11 -10.65
C VAL A 119 -3.26 -6.95 -11.46
N SER A 120 -2.41 -6.36 -12.32
CA SER A 120 -2.83 -5.29 -13.20
C SER A 120 -3.82 -5.76 -14.28
N PRO A 121 -4.56 -4.85 -14.90
CA PRO A 121 -5.13 -5.12 -16.22
C PRO A 121 -4.03 -5.48 -17.23
N PRO A 122 -4.37 -6.08 -18.37
CA PRO A 122 -3.40 -6.30 -19.44
C PRO A 122 -2.86 -4.96 -19.95
N PHE A 123 -1.56 -4.89 -20.21
CA PHE A 123 -0.93 -3.71 -20.79
C PHE A 123 -1.53 -3.42 -22.15
N THR A 124 -1.89 -2.16 -22.38
CA THR A 124 -2.49 -1.74 -23.64
C THR A 124 -1.46 -1.66 -24.78
N ASN A 125 -0.22 -1.34 -24.47
CA ASN A 125 0.88 -1.20 -25.42
C ASN A 125 2.14 -1.92 -24.90
N THR A 126 3.01 -2.29 -25.84
CA THR A 126 4.40 -2.67 -25.52
C THR A 126 5.17 -1.40 -25.19
N ALA A 127 5.46 -1.21 -23.92
CA ALA A 127 6.03 0.04 -23.43
C ALA A 127 6.68 -0.16 -22.04
N GLU A 128 7.22 0.91 -21.53
CA GLU A 128 7.67 1.03 -20.16
C GLU A 128 6.52 0.77 -19.18
N VAL A 129 6.75 -0.11 -18.23
CA VAL A 129 5.79 -0.46 -17.18
C VAL A 129 5.95 0.47 -16.00
N ARG A 130 4.89 1.16 -15.63
CA ARG A 130 4.82 1.99 -14.44
C ARG A 130 3.53 1.73 -13.68
N ALA A 131 3.60 1.76 -12.37
CA ALA A 131 2.44 1.64 -11.50
C ALA A 131 2.61 2.53 -10.28
N SER A 132 1.48 2.93 -9.70
CA SER A 132 1.47 3.72 -8.47
C SER A 132 0.36 3.31 -7.53
N ILE A 133 0.59 3.55 -6.24
CA ILE A 133 -0.42 3.44 -5.20
C ILE A 133 -1.14 4.79 -5.09
N GLN A 134 -2.46 4.78 -5.02
CA GLN A 134 -3.22 6.02 -4.84
C GLN A 134 -3.27 6.41 -3.36
N ILE A 135 -2.70 7.56 -3.03
CA ILE A 135 -2.79 8.20 -1.72
C ILE A 135 -3.28 9.63 -1.93
N SER A 136 -4.39 10.00 -1.30
CA SER A 136 -4.95 11.35 -1.42
C SER A 136 -3.93 12.41 -0.98
N GLY A 137 -3.80 13.48 -1.76
CA GLY A 137 -2.85 14.56 -1.48
C GLY A 137 -1.42 14.31 -1.97
N HIS A 138 -1.14 13.14 -2.56
CA HIS A 138 0.16 12.82 -3.15
C HIS A 138 0.07 12.71 -4.66
N GLU A 139 1.07 13.22 -5.35
CA GLU A 139 1.24 12.99 -6.79
C GLU A 139 1.60 11.52 -7.04
N TRP A 140 1.09 10.95 -8.14
CA TRP A 140 1.26 9.53 -8.48
C TRP A 140 2.73 9.07 -8.47
N TRP A 141 3.66 9.92 -8.89
CA TRP A 141 5.09 9.59 -8.98
C TRP A 141 5.79 9.49 -7.62
N HIS A 142 5.25 10.10 -6.54
CA HIS A 142 5.75 9.91 -5.17
C HIS A 142 5.47 8.49 -4.66
N THR A 143 4.42 7.87 -5.18
CA THR A 143 3.96 6.53 -4.78
C THR A 143 4.22 5.49 -5.88
N GLU A 144 4.97 5.88 -6.91
CA GLU A 144 5.38 5.02 -8.01
C GLU A 144 6.26 3.88 -7.52
N PHE A 145 6.12 2.75 -8.16
CA PHE A 145 6.98 1.60 -7.96
C PHE A 145 7.19 0.82 -9.26
N LEU A 146 8.28 0.09 -9.31
CA LEU A 146 8.64 -0.83 -10.37
C LEU A 146 9.04 -2.19 -9.79
N VAL A 147 9.22 -3.17 -10.67
CA VAL A 147 9.74 -4.49 -10.32
C VAL A 147 11.02 -4.74 -11.08
N PHE A 148 12.12 -4.86 -10.34
CA PHE A 148 13.43 -5.17 -10.90
C PHE A 148 13.87 -6.57 -10.44
N ASN A 149 14.13 -7.46 -11.40
CA ASN A 149 14.60 -8.83 -11.11
C ASN A 149 13.74 -9.57 -10.05
N GLY A 150 12.43 -9.38 -10.12
CA GLY A 150 11.49 -10.00 -9.19
C GLY A 150 11.28 -9.26 -7.87
N THR A 151 11.95 -8.14 -7.65
CA THR A 151 11.86 -7.35 -6.42
C THR A 151 11.05 -6.08 -6.65
N PHE A 152 10.11 -5.80 -5.76
CA PHE A 152 9.37 -4.54 -5.69
C PHE A 152 10.30 -3.42 -5.20
N VAL A 153 10.36 -2.33 -5.95
CA VAL A 153 11.19 -1.16 -5.63
C VAL A 153 10.35 0.11 -5.71
N PRO A 154 10.02 0.74 -4.58
CA PRO A 154 9.35 2.04 -4.57
C PRO A 154 10.31 3.15 -5.01
N ARG A 155 9.77 4.15 -5.72
CA ARG A 155 10.54 5.35 -6.11
C ARG A 155 10.75 6.30 -4.92
N ALA A 156 9.75 6.49 -4.10
CA ALA A 156 9.73 7.48 -3.01
C ALA A 156 10.14 8.89 -3.51
N ASP A 157 11.03 9.58 -2.79
CA ASP A 157 11.54 10.92 -3.17
C ASP A 157 12.78 10.85 -4.09
N GLY A 158 13.06 9.66 -4.63
CA GLY A 158 14.21 9.44 -5.52
C GLY A 158 14.01 10.02 -6.92
N ASP A 159 15.12 10.03 -7.67
CA ASP A 159 15.11 10.33 -9.11
C ASP A 159 14.29 9.28 -9.88
N ASP A 160 14.04 9.56 -11.16
CA ASP A 160 13.35 8.64 -12.04
C ASP A 160 14.08 7.29 -12.11
N GLN A 161 13.30 6.20 -12.01
CA GLN A 161 13.85 4.85 -11.94
C GLN A 161 14.27 4.33 -13.32
N GLU A 162 15.12 3.30 -13.36
CA GLU A 162 15.44 2.57 -14.58
C GLU A 162 14.17 2.03 -15.26
N ARG A 163 14.25 1.87 -16.59
CA ARG A 163 13.10 1.45 -17.40
C ARG A 163 12.96 -0.07 -17.42
N VAL A 164 11.76 -0.54 -17.15
CA VAL A 164 11.37 -1.94 -17.33
C VAL A 164 10.29 -1.99 -18.42
N THR A 165 10.50 -2.77 -19.47
CA THR A 165 9.55 -2.89 -20.56
C THR A 165 8.70 -4.14 -20.42
N GLY A 166 7.39 -4.00 -20.64
CA GLY A 166 6.43 -5.07 -20.78
C GLY A 166 5.81 -5.07 -22.19
N ASN A 167 5.35 -6.23 -22.65
CA ASN A 167 4.67 -6.35 -23.92
C ASN A 167 3.15 -6.16 -23.77
N ALA A 168 2.49 -5.65 -24.79
CA ALA A 168 1.04 -5.57 -24.84
C ALA A 168 0.41 -6.94 -24.50
N GLY A 169 -0.61 -6.92 -23.65
CA GLY A 169 -1.30 -8.11 -23.15
C GLY A 169 -0.68 -8.77 -21.92
N GLN A 170 0.58 -8.48 -21.59
CA GLN A 170 1.17 -8.91 -20.31
C GLN A 170 0.53 -8.15 -19.14
N ARG A 171 0.78 -8.64 -17.92
CA ARG A 171 0.29 -8.06 -16.66
C ARG A 171 1.43 -7.94 -15.68
N LEU A 172 1.33 -6.95 -14.80
CA LEU A 172 2.18 -6.80 -13.63
C LEU A 172 1.51 -7.47 -12.43
N HIS A 173 2.21 -8.37 -11.79
CA HIS A 173 1.82 -9.07 -10.58
C HIS A 173 2.67 -8.59 -9.42
N ILE A 174 2.07 -8.23 -8.30
CA ILE A 174 2.77 -7.72 -7.11
C ILE A 174 2.29 -8.45 -5.87
N ASN A 175 3.22 -8.99 -5.10
CA ASN A 175 2.99 -9.38 -3.72
C ASN A 175 3.59 -8.32 -2.81
N PHE A 176 2.75 -7.49 -2.22
CA PHE A 176 3.20 -6.41 -1.34
C PHE A 176 3.76 -6.91 0.00
N THR A 177 3.36 -8.09 0.46
CA THR A 177 3.85 -8.67 1.72
C THR A 177 5.28 -9.16 1.57
N GLU A 178 5.57 -9.88 0.47
CA GLU A 178 6.90 -10.42 0.20
C GLU A 178 7.83 -9.40 -0.47
N GLY A 179 7.31 -8.26 -0.91
CA GLY A 179 8.07 -7.27 -1.66
C GLY A 179 8.55 -7.79 -3.01
N THR A 180 7.76 -8.64 -3.65
CA THR A 180 8.11 -9.28 -4.92
C THR A 180 7.12 -8.96 -6.03
N GLY A 181 7.52 -9.18 -7.27
CA GLY A 181 6.63 -9.05 -8.42
C GLY A 181 7.22 -9.61 -9.71
N LYS A 182 6.38 -9.69 -10.73
CA LYS A 182 6.74 -10.21 -12.06
C LYS A 182 5.86 -9.61 -13.14
N ILE A 183 6.37 -9.59 -14.36
CA ILE A 183 5.61 -9.30 -15.59
C ILE A 183 5.43 -10.62 -16.34
N GLN A 184 4.21 -10.98 -16.65
CA GLN A 184 3.88 -12.23 -17.35
C GLN A 184 2.64 -12.11 -18.23
#